data_974781953ab25c7b8ef775a526f67178
#
_entry.id   974781953ab25c7b8ef775a526f67178
#
_cell.length_a   1.000
_cell.length_b   1.000
_cell.length_c   1.000
_cell.angle_alpha   90.00
_cell.angle_beta   90.00
_cell.angle_gamma   90.00
#
_symmetry.space_group_name_H-M   'P 1'
#
loop_
_entity.id
_entity.type
_entity.pdbx_description
1 polymer ?
#
loop_
_entity_poly.entity_id
_entity_poly.type
_entity_poly.pdbx_seq_one_letter_code
_entity_poly.pdbx_strand_id
1 'polypeptide(L)'
;MNLIVKGLRHRTRLVACSGIIPGFVAALFAVVMFGCSSSRQVSRISADAVTDISGDWNDTDSRLVSETMVKDLTSASWVDNFTQEKGKKPTVIVGKITNRSYEHIDVTTFVKDLERSLLNDGVVNFVASSRERDQIREERKDQAKEASEDTQKGPGQETGADYMLIGNISSIIDKEGGEAVKYYQINMELVDIATNQKVWIGEKKIKKIVTQDKYKF
;
A
#
# COMPACT_ATOMS: atom_id res chain seq x y z
N MET A 1 6.22 80.02 -75.55
CA MET A 1 6.74 80.73 -74.39
C MET A 1 7.08 79.67 -73.32
N ASN A 2 8.37 79.49 -73.24
CA ASN A 2 9.00 78.41 -72.44
C ASN A 2 8.90 78.63 -70.96
N LEU A 3 8.66 77.57 -70.16
CA LEU A 3 9.10 77.52 -68.77
C LEU A 3 9.52 76.11 -68.45
N ILE A 4 10.83 75.98 -68.18
CA ILE A 4 11.56 74.81 -67.74
C ILE A 4 11.34 74.64 -66.20
N VAL A 5 10.93 73.49 -65.75
CA VAL A 5 10.97 73.15 -64.33
C VAL A 5 11.92 71.99 -64.14
N LYS A 6 13.08 72.28 -63.46
CA LYS A 6 14.10 71.34 -63.06
C LYS A 6 13.58 70.41 -61.99
N GLY A 7 13.69 69.11 -62.25
CA GLY A 7 13.38 68.07 -61.24
C GLY A 7 14.56 67.91 -60.23
N LEU A 8 14.21 67.90 -58.96
CA LEU A 8 15.09 67.57 -57.83
C LEU A 8 14.98 66.08 -57.52
N ARG A 9 16.00 65.32 -57.80
CA ARG A 9 16.10 63.92 -57.36
C ARG A 9 16.56 63.84 -55.92
N HIS A 10 15.66 63.54 -54.99
CA HIS A 10 16.00 63.08 -53.67
C HIS A 10 16.42 61.63 -53.72
N ARG A 11 17.70 61.36 -53.46
CA ARG A 11 18.21 59.99 -53.21
C ARG A 11 17.98 59.70 -51.72
N THR A 12 16.96 58.98 -51.37
CA THR A 12 16.85 58.33 -50.06
C THR A 12 17.82 57.12 -49.98
N ARG A 13 18.84 57.25 -49.14
CA ARG A 13 19.69 56.10 -48.77
C ARG A 13 18.88 55.26 -47.76
N LEU A 14 18.45 54.06 -48.18
CA LEU A 14 18.04 53.00 -47.31
C LEU A 14 19.25 52.45 -46.56
N VAL A 15 19.34 52.75 -45.28
CA VAL A 15 20.30 52.11 -44.37
C VAL A 15 19.73 50.73 -44.03
N ALA A 16 20.37 49.71 -44.62
CA ALA A 16 20.07 48.32 -44.30
C ALA A 16 20.54 47.99 -42.87
N CYS A 17 19.70 48.12 -41.88
CA CYS A 17 19.88 47.48 -40.58
C CYS A 17 19.40 46.05 -40.69
N SER A 18 20.17 45.22 -41.39
CA SER A 18 19.86 43.81 -41.58
C SER A 18 21.02 42.98 -41.04
N GLY A 19 20.85 42.39 -39.87
CA GLY A 19 21.81 41.38 -39.44
C GLY A 19 21.79 40.89 -37.99
N ILE A 20 21.13 41.59 -37.07
CA ILE A 20 21.23 41.21 -35.62
C ILE A 20 20.00 40.55 -35.05
N ILE A 21 18.81 40.85 -35.60
CA ILE A 21 17.51 40.35 -35.06
C ILE A 21 17.27 38.85 -35.28
N PRO A 22 17.58 38.24 -36.47
CA PRO A 22 17.31 36.82 -36.69
C PRO A 22 18.20 35.89 -35.83
N GLY A 23 19.42 36.30 -35.48
CA GLY A 23 20.28 35.50 -34.63
C GLY A 23 19.83 35.41 -33.17
N PHE A 24 19.25 36.50 -32.64
CA PHE A 24 18.76 36.54 -31.26
C PHE A 24 17.45 35.71 -31.08
N VAL A 25 16.59 35.74 -32.06
CA VAL A 25 15.35 34.94 -32.07
C VAL A 25 15.64 33.44 -32.19
N ALA A 26 16.61 33.06 -33.04
CA ALA A 26 17.02 31.66 -33.18
C ALA A 26 17.71 31.13 -31.93
N ALA A 27 18.53 31.95 -31.23
CA ALA A 27 19.15 31.58 -29.96
C ALA A 27 18.11 31.42 -28.82
N LEU A 28 17.10 32.29 -28.77
CA LEU A 28 15.99 32.19 -27.79
C LEU A 28 15.14 30.95 -28.01
N PHE A 29 14.90 30.56 -29.27
CA PHE A 29 14.14 29.35 -29.63
C PHE A 29 14.92 28.05 -29.30
N ALA A 30 16.24 28.05 -29.41
CA ALA A 30 17.09 26.89 -29.07
C ALA A 30 17.11 26.62 -27.55
N VAL A 31 16.98 27.63 -26.69
CA VAL A 31 16.96 27.46 -25.21
C VAL A 31 15.63 26.81 -24.74
N VAL A 32 14.53 27.00 -25.44
CA VAL A 32 13.22 26.42 -25.08
C VAL A 32 13.14 24.92 -25.39
N MET A 33 13.98 24.40 -26.30
CA MET A 33 13.99 22.98 -26.68
C MET A 33 14.81 22.07 -25.74
N PHE A 34 15.56 22.62 -24.78
CA PHE A 34 16.17 21.85 -23.68
C PHE A 34 15.17 21.67 -22.53
N GLY A 35 13.97 21.26 -22.84
CA GLY A 35 12.99 20.79 -21.86
C GLY A 35 13.57 19.57 -21.16
N CYS A 36 13.80 19.64 -19.84
CA CYS A 36 14.19 18.51 -19.00
C CYS A 36 13.22 17.36 -19.21
N SER A 37 13.57 16.38 -20.04
CA SER A 37 12.90 15.08 -20.01
C SER A 37 13.34 14.38 -18.73
N SER A 38 12.51 14.38 -17.69
CA SER A 38 12.74 13.55 -16.52
C SER A 38 12.61 12.09 -16.97
N SER A 39 13.73 11.40 -17.13
CA SER A 39 13.73 9.97 -17.40
C SER A 39 13.33 9.23 -16.12
N ARG A 40 12.19 8.53 -16.15
CA ARG A 40 11.80 7.64 -15.05
C ARG A 40 12.72 6.42 -15.10
N GLN A 41 13.52 6.23 -14.06
CA GLN A 41 14.37 5.06 -13.91
C GLN A 41 13.69 4.09 -12.93
N VAL A 42 13.51 2.83 -13.35
CA VAL A 42 12.92 1.76 -12.53
C VAL A 42 13.98 0.70 -12.32
N SER A 43 14.26 0.36 -11.07
CA SER A 43 15.14 -0.75 -10.69
C SER A 43 14.39 -1.74 -9.81
N ARG A 44 14.77 -3.02 -9.86
CA ARG A 44 14.25 -4.04 -8.93
C ARG A 44 15.19 -4.16 -7.76
N ILE A 45 14.62 -4.15 -6.55
CA ILE A 45 15.33 -4.38 -5.30
C ILE A 45 14.78 -5.66 -4.64
N SER A 46 15.45 -6.17 -3.60
CA SER A 46 14.91 -7.29 -2.80
C SER A 46 13.56 -6.92 -2.20
N ALA A 47 12.62 -7.87 -2.18
CA ALA A 47 11.32 -7.68 -1.53
C ALA A 47 11.45 -7.44 -0.01
N ASP A 48 12.54 -7.92 0.61
CA ASP A 48 12.79 -7.75 2.05
C ASP A 48 13.56 -6.45 2.37
N ALA A 49 13.93 -5.66 1.35
CA ALA A 49 14.65 -4.41 1.56
C ALA A 49 13.76 -3.40 2.31
N VAL A 50 14.28 -2.82 3.38
CA VAL A 50 13.60 -1.71 4.09
C VAL A 50 13.72 -0.46 3.23
N THR A 51 12.59 0.04 2.74
CA THR A 51 12.55 1.22 1.87
C THR A 51 11.41 2.16 2.30
N ASP A 52 11.80 3.30 2.88
CA ASP A 52 10.88 4.37 3.29
C ASP A 52 11.08 5.61 2.41
N ILE A 53 10.26 5.77 1.38
CA ILE A 53 10.37 6.89 0.43
C ILE A 53 9.54 8.10 0.88
N SER A 54 8.29 7.87 1.27
CA SER A 54 7.34 8.94 1.62
C SER A 54 7.07 9.05 3.11
N GLY A 55 7.51 8.06 3.90
CA GLY A 55 7.12 7.91 5.30
C GLY A 55 5.65 7.45 5.47
N ASP A 56 4.92 7.19 4.40
CA ASP A 56 3.59 6.57 4.45
C ASP A 56 3.71 5.09 4.82
N TRP A 57 2.57 4.48 5.16
CA TRP A 57 2.49 3.04 5.37
C TRP A 57 2.94 2.29 4.10
N ASN A 58 3.84 1.32 4.27
CA ASN A 58 4.40 0.55 3.17
C ASN A 58 4.44 -0.96 3.46
N ASP A 59 5.02 -1.73 2.53
CA ASP A 59 5.18 -3.17 2.62
C ASP A 59 6.03 -3.62 3.81
N THR A 60 7.10 -2.87 4.12
CA THR A 60 7.95 -3.14 5.28
C THR A 60 7.17 -3.03 6.58
N ASP A 61 6.33 -1.99 6.74
CA ASP A 61 5.48 -1.83 7.91
C ASP A 61 4.50 -3.00 8.04
N SER A 62 3.84 -3.36 6.93
CA SER A 62 2.89 -4.48 6.87
C SER A 62 3.54 -5.78 7.34
N ARG A 63 4.70 -6.13 6.79
CA ARG A 63 5.45 -7.34 7.14
C ARG A 63 5.90 -7.34 8.60
N LEU A 64 6.60 -6.29 9.06
CA LEU A 64 7.12 -6.23 10.42
C LEU A 64 6.02 -6.21 11.48
N VAL A 65 4.88 -5.58 11.20
CA VAL A 65 3.73 -5.60 12.10
C VAL A 65 3.13 -6.99 12.15
N SER A 66 2.86 -7.61 11.01
CA SER A 66 2.24 -8.94 10.96
C SER A 66 3.09 -9.99 11.66
N GLU A 67 4.40 -10.03 11.41
CA GLU A 67 5.34 -10.94 12.08
C GLU A 67 5.35 -10.74 13.60
N THR A 68 5.43 -9.48 14.05
CA THR A 68 5.44 -9.17 15.49
C THR A 68 4.13 -9.57 16.16
N MET A 69 2.99 -9.22 15.54
CA MET A 69 1.67 -9.47 16.11
C MET A 69 1.34 -10.97 16.16
N VAL A 70 1.73 -11.71 15.12
CA VAL A 70 1.53 -13.17 15.10
C VAL A 70 2.40 -13.85 16.17
N LYS A 71 3.66 -13.45 16.30
CA LYS A 71 4.52 -13.99 17.35
C LYS A 71 3.97 -13.73 18.75
N ASP A 72 3.48 -12.52 19.01
CA ASP A 72 2.86 -12.17 20.31
C ASP A 72 1.56 -12.96 20.53
N LEU A 73 0.72 -13.06 19.51
CA LEU A 73 -0.52 -13.83 19.55
C LEU A 73 -0.30 -15.31 19.86
N THR A 74 0.64 -15.96 19.16
CA THR A 74 0.85 -17.41 19.25
C THR A 74 1.66 -17.83 20.46
N SER A 75 2.44 -16.91 21.06
CA SER A 75 3.15 -17.14 22.33
C SER A 75 2.31 -16.86 23.58
N ALA A 76 1.10 -16.37 23.41
CA ALA A 76 0.22 -16.05 24.55
C ALA A 76 -0.46 -17.32 25.11
N SER A 77 -0.76 -17.31 26.40
CA SER A 77 -1.27 -18.44 27.17
C SER A 77 -2.61 -19.04 26.69
N TRP A 78 -3.37 -18.30 25.88
CA TRP A 78 -4.65 -18.79 25.34
C TRP A 78 -4.49 -20.05 24.48
N VAL A 79 -3.36 -20.20 23.78
CA VAL A 79 -3.05 -21.38 22.96
C VAL A 79 -2.89 -22.61 23.81
N ASP A 80 -2.06 -22.50 24.86
CA ASP A 80 -1.81 -23.61 25.77
C ASP A 80 -3.07 -23.99 26.55
N ASN A 81 -3.82 -22.98 27.04
CA ASN A 81 -5.09 -23.19 27.75
C ASN A 81 -6.11 -23.95 26.87
N PHE A 82 -6.27 -23.53 25.60
CA PHE A 82 -7.17 -24.19 24.67
C PHE A 82 -6.70 -25.62 24.37
N THR A 83 -5.41 -25.81 24.12
CA THR A 83 -4.85 -27.11 23.79
C THR A 83 -4.99 -28.09 24.94
N GLN A 84 -4.75 -27.63 26.19
CA GLN A 84 -4.96 -28.45 27.38
C GLN A 84 -6.42 -28.83 27.60
N GLU A 85 -7.34 -27.89 27.38
CA GLU A 85 -8.77 -28.12 27.57
C GLU A 85 -9.38 -29.00 26.48
N LYS A 86 -9.03 -28.76 25.22
CA LYS A 86 -9.70 -29.39 24.05
C LYS A 86 -8.91 -30.53 23.43
N GLY A 87 -7.64 -30.73 23.79
CA GLY A 87 -6.78 -31.78 23.23
C GLY A 87 -6.45 -31.61 21.74
N LYS A 88 -6.64 -30.41 21.18
CA LYS A 88 -6.41 -30.08 19.76
C LYS A 88 -5.86 -28.65 19.61
N LYS A 89 -5.28 -28.34 18.45
CA LYS A 89 -4.92 -26.95 18.11
C LYS A 89 -6.17 -26.09 17.93
N PRO A 90 -6.16 -24.84 18.42
CA PRO A 90 -7.26 -23.90 18.15
C PRO A 90 -7.33 -23.58 16.65
N THR A 91 -8.55 -23.33 16.18
CA THR A 91 -8.82 -22.91 14.80
C THR A 91 -9.14 -21.43 14.78
N VAL A 92 -8.39 -20.66 13.99
CA VAL A 92 -8.51 -19.20 13.90
C VAL A 92 -8.99 -18.79 12.51
N ILE A 93 -9.79 -17.72 12.45
CA ILE A 93 -10.15 -17.00 11.23
C ILE A 93 -9.76 -15.54 11.37
N VAL A 94 -9.26 -14.92 10.30
CA VAL A 94 -9.13 -13.45 10.26
C VAL A 94 -10.47 -12.86 9.85
N GLY A 95 -11.02 -12.04 10.73
CA GLY A 95 -12.22 -11.26 10.50
C GLY A 95 -11.91 -9.92 9.87
N LYS A 96 -12.68 -8.89 10.21
CA LYS A 96 -12.52 -7.56 9.63
C LYS A 96 -11.38 -6.80 10.31
N ILE A 97 -10.39 -6.38 9.51
CA ILE A 97 -9.40 -5.37 9.89
C ILE A 97 -9.77 -4.07 9.20
N THR A 98 -9.87 -2.98 9.97
CA THR A 98 -10.36 -1.69 9.48
C THR A 98 -9.24 -0.67 9.44
N ASN A 99 -9.04 -0.05 8.29
CA ASN A 99 -8.21 1.14 8.19
C ASN A 99 -8.99 2.36 8.74
N ARG A 100 -8.49 2.95 9.83
CA ARG A 100 -8.96 4.19 10.45
C ARG A 100 -7.90 5.29 10.39
N SER A 101 -6.84 5.08 9.61
CA SER A 101 -5.82 6.08 9.39
C SER A 101 -6.28 7.15 8.40
N TYR A 102 -5.51 8.22 8.29
CA TYR A 102 -5.71 9.27 7.28
C TYR A 102 -5.12 8.91 5.92
N GLU A 103 -4.53 7.73 5.77
CA GLU A 103 -3.90 7.26 4.55
C GLU A 103 -4.73 6.14 3.91
N HIS A 104 -4.57 5.99 2.59
CA HIS A 104 -5.16 4.86 1.88
C HIS A 104 -4.27 3.63 2.08
N ILE A 105 -4.56 2.83 3.11
CA ILE A 105 -3.87 1.56 3.38
C ILE A 105 -4.71 0.41 2.82
N ASP A 106 -4.12 -0.37 1.91
CA ASP A 106 -4.74 -1.63 1.49
C ASP A 106 -4.55 -2.69 2.59
N VAL A 107 -5.56 -2.81 3.43
CA VAL A 107 -5.55 -3.80 4.52
C VAL A 107 -5.55 -5.24 4.01
N THR A 108 -5.83 -5.49 2.72
CA THR A 108 -5.84 -6.85 2.15
C THR A 108 -4.42 -7.43 2.15
N THR A 109 -3.42 -6.63 1.78
CA THR A 109 -2.01 -7.03 1.82
C THR A 109 -1.60 -7.40 3.25
N PHE A 110 -1.93 -6.53 4.22
CA PHE A 110 -1.65 -6.80 5.62
C PHE A 110 -2.32 -8.07 6.14
N VAL A 111 -3.59 -8.31 5.79
CA VAL A 111 -4.33 -9.54 6.14
C VAL A 111 -3.62 -10.76 5.56
N LYS A 112 -3.16 -10.71 4.30
CA LYS A 112 -2.45 -11.84 3.68
C LYS A 112 -1.08 -12.11 4.32
N ASP A 113 -0.39 -11.10 4.81
CA ASP A 113 0.84 -11.26 5.60
C ASP A 113 0.55 -11.93 6.95
N LEU A 114 -0.51 -11.53 7.65
CA LEU A 114 -0.99 -12.17 8.87
C LEU A 114 -1.36 -13.65 8.64
N GLU A 115 -2.16 -13.94 7.63
CA GLU A 115 -2.57 -15.31 7.28
C GLU A 115 -1.35 -16.20 7.01
N ARG A 116 -0.39 -15.70 6.21
CA ARG A 116 0.86 -16.42 5.91
C ARG A 116 1.67 -16.68 7.17
N SER A 117 1.84 -15.66 8.01
CA SER A 117 2.62 -15.80 9.25
C SER A 117 1.97 -16.79 10.22
N LEU A 118 0.63 -16.77 10.38
CA LEU A 118 -0.11 -17.72 11.21
C LEU A 118 0.01 -19.16 10.71
N LEU A 119 -0.11 -19.36 9.38
CA LEU A 119 0.04 -20.68 8.77
C LEU A 119 1.46 -21.24 8.93
N ASN A 120 2.48 -20.39 8.75
CA ASN A 120 3.87 -20.79 8.83
C ASN A 120 4.31 -21.09 10.27
N ASP A 121 3.75 -20.40 11.25
CA ASP A 121 4.01 -20.64 12.67
C ASP A 121 3.48 -22.02 13.12
N GLY A 122 2.40 -22.50 12.52
CA GLY A 122 1.89 -23.86 12.69
C GLY A 122 1.33 -24.19 14.07
N VAL A 123 1.21 -23.21 14.96
CA VAL A 123 0.68 -23.37 16.33
C VAL A 123 -0.84 -23.46 16.33
N VAL A 124 -1.49 -22.79 15.38
CA VAL A 124 -2.94 -22.80 15.19
C VAL A 124 -3.35 -23.43 13.86
N ASN A 125 -4.58 -23.91 13.76
CA ASN A 125 -5.21 -24.18 12.49
C ASN A 125 -5.83 -22.88 11.95
N PHE A 126 -5.82 -22.71 10.63
CA PHE A 126 -6.37 -21.54 9.99
C PHE A 126 -7.43 -21.92 8.95
N VAL A 127 -8.55 -21.22 8.94
CA VAL A 127 -9.65 -21.47 7.98
C VAL A 127 -9.89 -20.26 7.09
N ALA A 128 -10.32 -20.53 5.88
CA ALA A 128 -10.60 -19.54 4.86
C ALA A 128 -11.62 -18.50 5.34
N SER A 129 -11.44 -17.26 4.90
CA SER A 129 -12.34 -16.14 5.14
C SER A 129 -13.75 -16.40 4.55
N SER A 130 -14.76 -15.65 4.98
CA SER A 130 -16.13 -15.81 4.45
C SER A 130 -16.19 -15.70 2.93
N ARG A 131 -15.44 -14.75 2.34
CA ARG A 131 -15.39 -14.55 0.88
C ARG A 131 -14.75 -15.72 0.14
N GLU A 132 -13.68 -16.29 0.68
CA GLU A 132 -13.02 -17.46 0.11
C GLU A 132 -13.90 -18.70 0.25
N ARG A 133 -14.61 -18.86 1.37
CA ARG A 133 -15.55 -19.99 1.56
C ARG A 133 -16.70 -19.98 0.56
N ASP A 134 -17.18 -18.82 0.14
CA ASP A 134 -18.23 -18.75 -0.87
C ASP A 134 -17.79 -19.38 -2.19
N GLN A 135 -16.57 -19.14 -2.64
CA GLN A 135 -15.99 -19.79 -3.82
C GLN A 135 -15.83 -21.31 -3.62
N ILE A 136 -15.35 -21.73 -2.44
CA ILE A 136 -15.19 -23.15 -2.12
C ILE A 136 -16.55 -23.87 -2.09
N ARG A 137 -17.60 -23.19 -1.62
CA ARG A 137 -18.97 -23.75 -1.60
C ARG A 137 -19.54 -23.90 -3.00
N GLU A 138 -19.29 -22.96 -3.90
CA GLU A 138 -19.68 -23.10 -5.32
C GLU A 138 -18.94 -24.27 -5.97
N GLU A 139 -17.64 -24.42 -5.75
CA GLU A 139 -16.85 -25.56 -6.22
C GLU A 139 -17.43 -26.89 -5.70
N ARG A 140 -17.79 -26.99 -4.41
CA ARG A 140 -18.43 -28.21 -3.87
C ARG A 140 -19.76 -28.53 -4.55
N LYS A 141 -20.55 -27.52 -4.91
CA LYS A 141 -21.80 -27.72 -5.67
C LYS A 141 -21.52 -28.27 -7.06
N ASP A 142 -20.45 -27.82 -7.68
CA ASP A 142 -20.02 -28.32 -8.99
C ASP A 142 -19.53 -29.77 -8.87
N GLN A 143 -18.70 -30.08 -7.87
CA GLN A 143 -18.22 -31.43 -7.60
C GLN A 143 -19.39 -32.42 -7.35
N ALA A 144 -20.42 -31.99 -6.68
CA ALA A 144 -21.61 -32.83 -6.43
C ALA A 144 -22.34 -33.22 -7.72
N LYS A 145 -22.12 -32.54 -8.84
CA LYS A 145 -22.73 -32.84 -10.14
C LYS A 145 -21.79 -33.58 -11.08
N GLU A 146 -20.52 -33.22 -11.08
CA GLU A 146 -19.55 -33.57 -12.14
C GLU A 146 -18.44 -34.51 -11.64
N ALA A 147 -18.14 -34.53 -10.33
CA ALA A 147 -17.09 -35.38 -9.79
C ALA A 147 -17.61 -36.78 -9.42
N SER A 148 -16.70 -37.77 -9.40
CA SER A 148 -16.97 -39.13 -8.98
C SER A 148 -17.34 -39.19 -7.47
N GLU A 149 -18.19 -40.12 -7.08
CA GLU A 149 -18.70 -40.26 -5.69
C GLU A 149 -17.59 -40.42 -4.65
N ASP A 150 -16.48 -41.05 -5.00
CA ASP A 150 -15.32 -41.26 -4.12
C ASP A 150 -14.43 -40.04 -3.90
N THR A 151 -14.54 -39.03 -4.77
CA THR A 151 -13.70 -37.83 -4.72
C THR A 151 -14.46 -36.55 -4.34
N GLN A 152 -15.78 -36.51 -4.53
CA GLN A 152 -16.62 -35.34 -4.25
C GLN A 152 -16.57 -34.93 -2.76
N LYS A 153 -16.68 -33.63 -2.50
CA LYS A 153 -16.75 -33.05 -1.15
C LYS A 153 -18.15 -32.54 -0.88
N GLY A 154 -18.82 -33.15 0.10
CA GLY A 154 -20.18 -32.78 0.48
C GLY A 154 -20.27 -31.47 1.29
N PRO A 155 -21.50 -30.90 1.37
CA PRO A 155 -21.77 -29.79 2.27
C PRO A 155 -21.72 -30.23 3.75
N GLY A 156 -21.51 -29.24 4.67
CA GLY A 156 -21.56 -29.50 6.12
C GLY A 156 -20.27 -30.09 6.71
N GLN A 157 -19.20 -30.18 5.94
CA GLN A 157 -17.89 -30.69 6.40
C GLN A 157 -16.87 -29.56 6.63
N GLU A 158 -17.32 -28.31 6.72
CA GLU A 158 -16.42 -27.18 7.00
C GLU A 158 -15.97 -27.22 8.46
N THR A 159 -14.67 -26.99 8.67
CA THR A 159 -14.15 -26.77 10.02
C THR A 159 -14.58 -25.40 10.48
N GLY A 160 -15.28 -25.29 11.60
CA GLY A 160 -15.60 -24.03 12.24
C GLY A 160 -14.38 -23.42 12.90
N ALA A 161 -14.28 -22.10 12.90
CA ALA A 161 -13.27 -21.40 13.68
C ALA A 161 -13.69 -21.36 15.17
N ASP A 162 -12.72 -21.58 16.06
CA ASP A 162 -12.89 -21.40 17.50
C ASP A 162 -12.76 -19.90 17.86
N TYR A 163 -11.86 -19.19 17.17
CA TYR A 163 -11.55 -17.78 17.43
C TYR A 163 -11.55 -16.94 16.17
N MET A 164 -11.86 -15.65 16.33
CA MET A 164 -11.80 -14.64 15.27
C MET A 164 -10.80 -13.55 15.64
N LEU A 165 -9.82 -13.31 14.77
CA LEU A 165 -8.87 -12.21 14.87
C LEU A 165 -9.44 -10.98 14.15
N ILE A 166 -9.65 -9.89 14.88
CA ILE A 166 -10.15 -8.62 14.36
C ILE A 166 -9.21 -7.48 14.74
N GLY A 167 -9.30 -6.33 14.07
CA GLY A 167 -8.42 -5.23 14.42
C GLY A 167 -8.67 -3.93 13.66
N ASN A 168 -7.79 -2.97 13.92
CA ASN A 168 -7.77 -1.70 13.21
C ASN A 168 -6.35 -1.13 13.12
N ILE A 169 -6.13 -0.30 12.09
CA ILE A 169 -4.95 0.54 11.92
C ILE A 169 -5.42 1.98 12.07
N SER A 170 -4.82 2.73 13.00
CA SER A 170 -5.06 4.14 13.24
C SER A 170 -3.78 4.94 13.04
N SER A 171 -3.87 6.23 12.71
CA SER A 171 -2.71 7.11 12.60
C SER A 171 -2.95 8.47 13.24
N ILE A 172 -1.87 9.07 13.73
CA ILE A 172 -1.79 10.48 14.13
C ILE A 172 -0.68 11.11 13.29
N ILE A 173 -0.96 12.24 12.66
CA ILE A 173 -0.01 12.97 11.86
C ILE A 173 0.12 14.37 12.45
N ASP A 174 1.36 14.74 12.83
CA ASP A 174 1.73 16.06 13.32
C ASP A 174 2.73 16.68 12.33
N LYS A 175 2.43 17.91 11.86
CA LYS A 175 3.21 18.59 10.80
C LYS A 175 3.46 20.03 11.16
N GLU A 176 4.74 20.43 11.13
CA GLU A 176 5.14 21.81 11.29
C GLU A 176 6.47 22.11 10.55
N GLY A 177 6.58 23.28 9.97
CA GLY A 177 7.84 23.84 9.49
C GLY A 177 8.57 23.04 8.41
N GLY A 178 7.93 22.08 7.71
CA GLY A 178 8.54 21.18 6.73
C GLY A 178 8.93 19.82 7.31
N GLU A 179 8.64 19.58 8.57
CA GLU A 179 8.75 18.28 9.22
C GLU A 179 7.36 17.68 9.45
N ALA A 180 7.28 16.37 9.41
CA ALA A 180 6.07 15.63 9.80
C ALA A 180 6.45 14.42 10.63
N VAL A 181 5.71 14.20 11.70
CA VAL A 181 5.76 12.95 12.47
C VAL A 181 4.51 12.16 12.17
N LYS A 182 4.68 10.95 11.66
CA LYS A 182 3.60 10.00 11.42
C LYS A 182 3.67 8.89 12.46
N TYR A 183 2.59 8.72 13.20
CA TYR A 183 2.44 7.68 14.19
C TYR A 183 1.32 6.75 13.77
N TYR A 184 1.61 5.46 13.71
CA TYR A 184 0.63 4.42 13.45
C TYR A 184 0.47 3.55 14.67
N GLN A 185 -0.76 3.20 14.97
CA GLN A 185 -1.10 2.25 16.01
C GLN A 185 -2.00 1.17 15.43
N ILE A 186 -1.54 -0.06 15.53
CA ILE A 186 -2.24 -1.25 15.09
C ILE A 186 -2.71 -1.97 16.35
N ASN A 187 -4.02 -2.13 16.48
CA ASN A 187 -4.63 -2.90 17.56
C ASN A 187 -5.29 -4.12 16.97
N MET A 188 -5.06 -5.28 17.59
CA MET A 188 -5.68 -6.54 17.21
C MET A 188 -6.24 -7.25 18.44
N GLU A 189 -7.33 -7.96 18.26
CA GLU A 189 -8.03 -8.67 19.31
C GLU A 189 -8.40 -10.07 18.83
N LEU A 190 -8.17 -11.08 19.66
CA LEU A 190 -8.65 -12.43 19.43
C LEU A 190 -9.89 -12.67 20.27
N VAL A 191 -10.99 -12.98 19.62
CA VAL A 191 -12.31 -13.16 20.23
C VAL A 191 -12.75 -14.60 20.08
N ASP A 192 -13.14 -15.22 21.19
CA ASP A 192 -13.81 -16.52 21.20
C ASP A 192 -15.20 -16.38 20.57
N ILE A 193 -15.46 -17.17 19.52
CA ILE A 193 -16.69 -17.04 18.72
C ILE A 193 -17.91 -17.54 19.49
N ALA A 194 -17.74 -18.50 20.41
CA ALA A 194 -18.84 -19.07 21.17
C ALA A 194 -19.27 -18.17 22.34
N THR A 195 -18.31 -17.50 22.98
CA THR A 195 -18.57 -16.74 24.23
C THR A 195 -18.46 -15.22 24.05
N ASN A 196 -17.95 -14.74 22.93
CA ASN A 196 -17.60 -13.33 22.67
C ASN A 196 -16.53 -12.77 23.61
N GLN A 197 -15.79 -13.63 24.30
CA GLN A 197 -14.70 -13.19 25.19
C GLN A 197 -13.47 -12.84 24.39
N LYS A 198 -12.80 -11.74 24.73
CA LYS A 198 -11.48 -11.39 24.21
C LYS A 198 -10.43 -12.17 24.99
N VAL A 199 -9.75 -13.07 24.33
CA VAL A 199 -8.73 -13.94 24.95
C VAL A 199 -7.31 -13.41 24.76
N TRP A 200 -7.14 -12.47 23.83
CA TRP A 200 -5.88 -11.78 23.59
C TRP A 200 -6.12 -10.39 22.99
N ILE A 201 -5.27 -9.44 23.34
CA ILE A 201 -5.19 -8.10 22.76
C ILE A 201 -3.73 -7.80 22.50
N GLY A 202 -3.39 -7.44 21.27
CA GLY A 202 -2.06 -7.00 20.87
C GLY A 202 -2.06 -5.60 20.29
N GLU A 203 -0.94 -4.90 20.51
CA GLU A 203 -0.70 -3.56 19.99
C GLU A 203 0.69 -3.46 19.38
N LYS A 204 0.79 -2.86 18.19
CA LYS A 204 2.07 -2.46 17.60
C LYS A 204 2.02 -0.99 17.22
N LYS A 205 3.10 -0.29 17.54
CA LYS A 205 3.28 1.14 17.25
C LYS A 205 4.45 1.34 16.30
N ILE A 206 4.26 2.22 15.32
CA ILE A 206 5.31 2.69 14.42
C ILE A 206 5.32 4.21 14.48
N LYS A 207 6.50 4.81 14.55
CA LYS A 207 6.68 6.26 14.51
C LYS A 207 7.74 6.60 13.47
N LYS A 208 7.38 7.43 12.48
CA LYS A 208 8.25 7.87 11.40
C LYS A 208 8.39 9.39 11.44
N ILE A 209 9.59 9.88 11.13
CA ILE A 209 9.86 11.31 10.95
C ILE A 209 10.12 11.53 9.46
N VAL A 210 9.41 12.47 8.87
CA VAL A 210 9.55 12.88 7.47
C VAL A 210 10.03 14.32 7.45
N THR A 211 11.23 14.55 6.90
CA THR A 211 11.81 15.89 6.72
C THR A 211 11.80 16.23 5.24
N GLN A 212 11.22 17.37 4.87
CA GLN A 212 11.27 17.89 3.50
C GLN A 212 12.24 19.06 3.45
N ASP A 213 13.32 18.91 2.69
CA ASP A 213 14.22 20.02 2.39
C ASP A 213 13.48 21.09 1.58
N LYS A 214 13.41 22.30 2.12
CA LYS A 214 12.67 23.43 1.51
C LYS A 214 13.29 23.95 0.21
N TYR A 215 14.49 23.49 -0.16
CA TYR A 215 15.24 24.01 -1.32
C TYR A 215 15.84 22.87 -2.13
N LYS A 216 15.15 22.46 -3.19
CA LYS A 216 15.78 21.95 -4.41
C LYS A 216 15.31 22.87 -5.53
N PHE A 217 16.17 23.85 -5.88
CA PHE A 217 16.10 24.59 -7.13
C PHE A 217 16.68 23.72 -8.26
#